data_e318e120c06cd479f091871ddc73f3cc
#
_entry.id   e318e120c06cd479f091871ddc73f3cc
#
_cell.length_a   1.000
_cell.length_b   1.000
_cell.length_c   1.000
_cell.angle_alpha   90.00
_cell.angle_beta   90.00
_cell.angle_gamma   90.00
#
_symmetry.space_group_name_H-M   'P 1'
#
loop_
_entity.id
_entity.type
_entity.pdbx_description
1 polymer ?
#
loop_
_entity_poly.entity_id
_entity_poly.type
_entity_poly.pdbx_seq_one_letter_code
_entity_poly.pdbx_strand_id
1 'polypeptide(L)'
;MNIVLDTNCLIMAISAQNEYYKVWQDFIDGKYILCITNDIIEEYTEVIARNLSPLISDYIITAILNRKNVRRISPTYAFHLIEADEDDNKFVDCAIIANAKYIVTHDHHFNILKQIPFRKVDIITLKKFLEEL
;
A
#
# COMPACT_ATOMS: atom_id res chain seq x y z
N MET A 1 -6.38 -12.03 -2.51
CA MET A 1 -4.94 -11.67 -2.60
C MET A 1 -4.69 -10.49 -1.68
N ASN A 2 -3.76 -10.65 -0.77
CA ASN A 2 -3.35 -9.58 0.16
C ASN A 2 -2.26 -8.74 -0.48
N ILE A 3 -2.43 -7.42 -0.50
CA ILE A 3 -1.43 -6.49 -1.00
C ILE A 3 -1.19 -5.34 -0.04
N VAL A 4 -0.02 -4.74 -0.15
CA VAL A 4 0.32 -3.47 0.50
C VAL A 4 0.57 -2.45 -0.60
N LEU A 5 0.01 -1.27 -0.47
CA LEU A 5 0.08 -0.21 -1.48
C LEU A 5 0.90 0.96 -0.92
N ASP A 6 2.01 1.26 -1.58
CA ASP A 6 2.81 2.43 -1.23
C ASP A 6 2.00 3.72 -1.42
N THR A 7 2.26 4.72 -0.61
CA THR A 7 1.45 5.95 -0.56
C THR A 7 1.37 6.65 -1.91
N ASN A 8 2.49 6.77 -2.63
CA ASN A 8 2.47 7.42 -3.95
C ASN A 8 1.64 6.63 -4.97
N CYS A 9 1.65 5.31 -4.87
CA CYS A 9 0.81 4.46 -5.72
C CYS A 9 -0.68 4.64 -5.39
N LEU A 10 -1.03 4.78 -4.11
CA LEU A 10 -2.39 5.08 -3.72
C LEU A 10 -2.85 6.43 -4.30
N ILE A 11 -2.02 7.45 -4.21
CA ILE A 11 -2.34 8.78 -4.75
C ILE A 11 -2.62 8.71 -6.25
N MET A 12 -1.80 7.96 -6.98
CA MET A 12 -2.01 7.75 -8.42
C MET A 12 -3.33 7.00 -8.69
N ALA A 13 -3.64 6.01 -7.87
CA ALA A 13 -4.82 5.17 -8.06
C ALA A 13 -6.14 5.90 -7.76
N ILE A 14 -6.15 6.83 -6.81
CA ILE A 14 -7.38 7.55 -6.44
C ILE A 14 -7.72 8.73 -7.36
N SER A 15 -6.85 9.07 -8.29
CA SER A 15 -7.09 10.13 -9.25
C SER A 15 -7.90 9.59 -10.42
N ALA A 16 -9.14 10.08 -10.59
CA ALA A 16 -10.06 9.57 -11.60
C ALA A 16 -9.57 9.74 -13.04
N GLN A 17 -8.65 10.69 -13.29
CA GLN A 17 -8.10 10.93 -14.61
C GLN A 17 -6.80 10.16 -14.85
N ASN A 18 -6.30 9.45 -13.85
CA ASN A 18 -5.08 8.67 -13.97
C ASN A 18 -5.40 7.30 -14.58
N GLU A 19 -4.48 6.79 -15.40
CA GLU A 19 -4.63 5.45 -16.01
C GLU A 19 -4.72 4.31 -14.98
N TYR A 20 -4.25 4.55 -13.75
CA TYR A 20 -4.29 3.56 -12.69
C TYR A 20 -5.55 3.63 -11.81
N TYR A 21 -6.53 4.44 -12.18
CA TYR A 21 -7.76 4.58 -11.40
C TYR A 21 -8.50 3.24 -11.23
N LYS A 22 -8.32 2.33 -12.17
CA LYS A 22 -8.91 0.98 -12.07
C LYS A 22 -8.43 0.23 -10.83
N VAL A 23 -7.21 0.50 -10.34
CA VAL A 23 -6.71 -0.11 -9.10
C VAL A 23 -7.59 0.28 -7.91
N TRP A 24 -8.00 1.54 -7.83
CA TRP A 24 -8.94 2.00 -6.80
C TRP A 24 -10.33 1.42 -7.00
N GLN A 25 -10.85 1.43 -8.23
CA GLN A 25 -12.15 0.87 -8.53
C GLN A 25 -12.22 -0.63 -8.17
N ASP A 26 -11.18 -1.38 -8.48
CA ASP A 26 -11.11 -2.80 -8.15
C ASP A 26 -10.99 -3.04 -6.64
N PHE A 27 -10.36 -2.13 -5.91
CA PHE A 27 -10.40 -2.17 -4.45
C PHE A 27 -11.82 -1.99 -3.93
N ILE A 28 -12.53 -0.99 -4.43
CA ILE A 28 -13.94 -0.73 -4.04
C ILE A 28 -14.82 -1.94 -4.39
N ASP A 29 -14.55 -2.61 -5.50
CA ASP A 29 -15.27 -3.80 -5.94
C ASP A 29 -14.86 -5.08 -5.19
N GLY A 30 -13.89 -4.99 -4.27
CA GLY A 30 -13.48 -6.12 -3.45
C GLY A 30 -12.58 -7.13 -4.14
N LYS A 31 -11.90 -6.77 -5.23
CA LYS A 31 -11.12 -7.72 -6.02
C LYS A 31 -9.80 -8.12 -5.37
N TYR A 32 -9.33 -7.37 -4.39
CA TYR A 32 -8.16 -7.71 -3.59
C TYR A 32 -8.32 -7.18 -2.18
N ILE A 33 -7.45 -7.60 -1.28
CA ILE A 33 -7.45 -7.20 0.11
C ILE A 33 -6.30 -6.23 0.33
N LEU A 34 -6.63 -5.04 0.81
CA LEU A 34 -5.63 -4.03 1.17
C LEU A 34 -5.22 -4.22 2.63
N CYS A 35 -3.93 -4.44 2.85
CA CYS A 35 -3.36 -4.56 4.18
C CYS A 35 -2.79 -3.22 4.63
N ILE A 36 -3.13 -2.81 5.84
CA ILE A 36 -2.77 -1.51 6.41
C ILE A 36 -2.36 -1.67 7.88
N THR A 37 -1.60 -0.70 8.35
CA THR A 37 -1.32 -0.49 9.77
C THR A 37 -1.78 0.91 10.15
N ASN A 38 -1.78 1.22 11.44
CA ASN A 38 -2.08 2.59 11.89
C ASN A 38 -1.06 3.59 11.31
N ASP A 39 0.22 3.22 11.25
CA ASP A 39 1.26 4.08 10.69
C ASP A 39 1.05 4.34 9.21
N ILE A 40 0.64 3.32 8.46
CA ILE A 40 0.33 3.47 7.02
C ILE A 40 -0.88 4.39 6.83
N ILE A 41 -1.94 4.20 7.59
CA ILE A 41 -3.14 5.05 7.51
C ILE A 41 -2.79 6.50 7.86
N GLU A 42 -1.95 6.72 8.86
CA GLU A 42 -1.49 8.05 9.23
C GLU A 42 -0.74 8.71 8.08
N GLU A 43 0.17 7.99 7.42
CA GLU A 43 0.87 8.51 6.25
C GLU A 43 -0.07 8.77 5.07
N TYR A 44 -0.99 7.85 4.77
CA TYR A 44 -1.99 8.07 3.71
C TYR A 44 -2.76 9.35 3.98
N THR A 45 -3.26 9.52 5.20
CA THR A 45 -4.05 10.68 5.60
C THR A 45 -3.27 11.98 5.39
N GLU A 46 -2.05 12.03 5.89
CA GLU A 46 -1.19 13.21 5.82
C GLU A 46 -0.81 13.56 4.38
N VAL A 47 -0.36 12.58 3.62
CA VAL A 47 0.15 12.83 2.27
C VAL A 47 -0.98 13.16 1.29
N ILE A 48 -2.13 12.51 1.41
CA ILE A 48 -3.29 12.86 0.56
C ILE A 48 -3.78 14.26 0.89
N ALA A 49 -3.86 14.62 2.17
CA ALA A 49 -4.29 15.96 2.59
C ALA A 49 -3.35 17.04 2.05
N ARG A 50 -2.04 16.79 2.09
CA ARG A 50 -1.02 17.73 1.63
C ARG A 50 -0.99 17.87 0.12
N ASN A 51 -1.10 16.78 -0.63
CA ASN A 51 -0.95 16.77 -2.09
C ASN A 51 -2.25 17.04 -2.83
N LEU A 52 -3.39 16.69 -2.26
CA LEU A 52 -4.70 16.88 -2.87
C LEU A 52 -5.54 17.86 -2.05
N SER A 53 -6.20 17.37 -1.01
CA SER A 53 -6.93 18.24 -0.07
C SER A 53 -7.30 17.46 1.19
N PRO A 54 -7.55 18.16 2.33
CA PRO A 54 -8.07 17.50 3.53
C PRO A 54 -9.42 16.82 3.30
N LEU A 55 -10.28 17.39 2.48
CA LEU A 55 -11.59 16.80 2.17
C LEU A 55 -11.45 15.47 1.42
N ILE A 56 -10.55 15.42 0.42
CA ILE A 56 -10.28 14.20 -0.33
C ILE A 56 -9.67 13.15 0.59
N SER A 57 -8.74 13.56 1.46
CA SER A 57 -8.15 12.65 2.44
C SER A 57 -9.21 12.00 3.32
N ASP A 58 -10.11 12.80 3.89
CA ASP A 58 -11.19 12.29 4.73
C ASP A 58 -12.08 11.29 3.97
N TYR A 59 -12.42 11.61 2.73
CA TYR A 59 -13.24 10.73 1.89
C TYR A 59 -12.54 9.40 1.62
N ILE A 60 -11.28 9.43 1.21
CA ILE A 60 -10.53 8.22 0.84
C ILE A 60 -10.26 7.36 2.08
N ILE A 61 -9.83 7.95 3.18
CA ILE A 61 -9.53 7.19 4.40
C ILE A 61 -10.80 6.59 4.98
N THR A 62 -11.91 7.34 4.99
CA THR A 62 -13.19 6.80 5.43
C THR A 62 -13.62 5.61 4.54
N ALA A 63 -13.46 5.73 3.23
CA ALA A 63 -13.75 4.64 2.32
C ALA A 63 -12.91 3.39 2.64
N ILE A 64 -11.61 3.56 2.84
CA ILE A 64 -10.71 2.45 3.17
C ILE A 64 -11.14 1.78 4.48
N LEU A 65 -11.35 2.56 5.53
CA LEU A 65 -11.65 2.01 6.86
C LEU A 65 -13.01 1.32 6.95
N ASN A 66 -13.91 1.57 6.02
CA ASN A 66 -15.25 0.97 6.00
C ASN A 66 -15.40 -0.19 5.01
N ARG A 67 -14.34 -0.55 4.27
CA ARG A 67 -14.41 -1.70 3.36
C ARG A 67 -14.12 -3.00 4.08
N LYS A 68 -14.83 -4.08 3.67
CA LYS A 68 -14.62 -5.42 4.23
C LYS A 68 -13.31 -6.05 3.77
N ASN A 69 -12.82 -5.65 2.61
CA ASN A 69 -11.57 -6.16 2.03
C ASN A 69 -10.36 -5.35 2.47
N VAL A 70 -10.35 -4.94 3.72
CA VAL A 70 -9.23 -4.27 4.37
C VAL A 70 -8.81 -5.10 5.57
N ARG A 71 -7.52 -5.38 5.66
CA ARG A 71 -6.93 -6.11 6.76
C ARG A 71 -6.05 -5.17 7.58
N ARG A 72 -6.47 -4.87 8.80
CA ARG A 72 -5.70 -4.03 9.71
C ARG A 72 -4.72 -4.90 10.48
N ILE A 73 -3.44 -4.56 10.34
CA ILE A 73 -2.34 -5.28 10.95
C ILE A 73 -1.78 -4.43 12.09
N SER A 74 -1.48 -5.09 13.22
CA SER A 74 -0.77 -4.46 14.34
C SER A 74 0.61 -5.11 14.43
N PRO A 75 1.65 -4.52 13.82
CA PRO A 75 2.97 -5.12 13.86
C PRO A 75 3.52 -5.12 15.29
N THR A 76 3.92 -6.30 15.75
CA THR A 76 4.58 -6.46 17.05
C THR A 76 6.09 -6.52 16.91
N TYR A 77 6.60 -6.45 15.68
CA TYR A 77 8.01 -6.59 15.36
C TYR A 77 8.37 -5.70 14.17
N ALA A 78 9.48 -4.97 14.31
CA ALA A 78 10.01 -4.13 13.24
C ALA A 78 11.27 -4.80 12.67
N PHE A 79 11.27 -5.07 11.35
CA PHE A 79 12.36 -5.80 10.70
C PHE A 79 13.51 -4.90 10.26
N HIS A 80 13.26 -3.60 10.05
CA HIS A 80 14.28 -2.60 9.64
C HIS A 80 15.10 -3.03 8.42
N LEU A 81 14.41 -3.57 7.39
CA LEU A 81 15.08 -4.11 6.21
C LEU A 81 15.52 -3.04 5.21
N ILE A 82 14.90 -1.86 5.22
CA ILE A 82 15.25 -0.75 4.34
C ILE A 82 16.04 0.27 5.14
N GLU A 83 17.33 0.42 4.81
CA GLU A 83 18.21 1.38 5.48
C GLU A 83 18.20 2.75 4.80
N ALA A 84 17.96 2.79 3.48
CA ALA A 84 18.00 4.01 2.69
C ALA A 84 16.90 4.98 3.05
N ASP A 85 15.72 4.48 3.41
CA ASP A 85 14.58 5.27 3.88
C ASP A 85 13.79 4.45 4.90
N GLU A 86 13.95 4.77 6.18
CA GLU A 86 13.29 4.04 7.25
C GLU A 86 11.78 4.22 7.27
N ASP A 87 11.25 5.31 6.69
CA ASP A 87 9.81 5.50 6.57
C ASP A 87 9.15 4.44 5.70
N ASP A 88 9.89 3.82 4.78
CA ASP A 88 9.38 2.75 3.94
C ASP A 88 9.23 1.42 4.70
N ASN A 89 9.89 1.27 5.84
CA ASN A 89 9.84 0.01 6.61
C ASN A 89 8.45 -0.33 7.12
N LYS A 90 7.57 0.64 7.35
CA LYS A 90 6.19 0.36 7.76
C LYS A 90 5.43 -0.47 6.73
N PHE A 91 5.69 -0.26 5.44
CA PHE A 91 5.07 -1.05 4.37
C PHE A 91 5.63 -2.46 4.33
N VAL A 92 6.94 -2.60 4.51
CA VAL A 92 7.62 -3.90 4.56
C VAL A 92 7.13 -4.72 5.74
N ASP A 93 7.11 -4.13 6.93
CA ASP A 93 6.67 -4.81 8.15
C ASP A 93 5.23 -5.27 8.01
N CYS A 94 4.36 -4.42 7.48
CA CYS A 94 2.97 -4.78 7.21
C CYS A 94 2.88 -5.96 6.25
N ALA A 95 3.62 -5.92 5.15
CA ALA A 95 3.58 -6.96 4.13
C ALA A 95 4.06 -8.31 4.67
N ILE A 96 5.13 -8.31 5.48
CA ILE A 96 5.65 -9.54 6.07
C ILE A 96 4.64 -10.14 7.05
N ILE A 97 4.12 -9.34 7.98
CA ILE A 97 3.19 -9.80 9.00
C ILE A 97 1.85 -10.25 8.40
N ALA A 98 1.37 -9.52 7.38
CA ALA A 98 0.14 -9.86 6.67
C ALA A 98 0.31 -11.03 5.70
N ASN A 99 1.54 -11.48 5.46
CA ASN A 99 1.85 -12.45 4.41
C ASN A 99 1.31 -11.99 3.06
N ALA A 100 1.57 -10.73 2.73
CA ALA A 100 1.09 -10.13 1.49
C ALA A 100 1.78 -10.74 0.27
N LYS A 101 1.03 -10.86 -0.82
CA LYS A 101 1.59 -11.32 -2.09
C LYS A 101 2.49 -10.26 -2.70
N TYR A 102 2.05 -8.99 -2.64
CA TYR A 102 2.77 -7.89 -3.27
C TYR A 102 2.88 -6.67 -2.35
N ILE A 103 4.00 -5.96 -2.48
CA ILE A 103 4.07 -4.53 -2.21
C ILE A 103 4.02 -3.83 -3.55
N VAL A 104 3.01 -2.99 -3.78
CA VAL A 104 2.86 -2.22 -5.02
C VAL A 104 3.56 -0.88 -4.82
N THR A 105 4.67 -0.68 -5.49
CA THR A 105 5.51 0.51 -5.31
C THR A 105 6.33 0.79 -6.56
N HIS A 106 6.69 2.07 -6.76
CA HIS A 106 7.66 2.49 -7.77
C HIS A 106 9.03 2.80 -7.15
N ASP A 107 9.16 2.68 -5.83
CA ASP A 107 10.39 3.02 -5.12
C ASP A 107 11.37 1.85 -5.18
N HIS A 108 12.54 2.08 -5.78
CA HIS A 108 13.56 1.06 -5.93
C HIS A 108 14.22 0.63 -4.59
N HIS A 109 14.05 1.40 -3.51
CA HIS A 109 14.54 1.01 -2.19
C HIS A 109 13.96 -0.32 -1.72
N PHE A 110 12.76 -0.68 -2.18
CA PHE A 110 12.14 -1.95 -1.84
C PHE A 110 12.80 -3.16 -2.53
N ASN A 111 13.65 -2.94 -3.51
CA ASN A 111 14.31 -4.04 -4.23
C ASN A 111 15.21 -4.90 -3.33
N ILE A 112 15.63 -4.39 -2.17
CA ILE A 112 16.40 -5.17 -1.19
C ILE A 112 15.65 -6.44 -0.77
N LEU A 113 14.31 -6.43 -0.79
CA LEU A 113 13.50 -7.57 -0.41
C LEU A 113 13.67 -8.76 -1.33
N LYS A 114 14.11 -8.55 -2.57
CA LYS A 114 14.38 -9.63 -3.53
C LYS A 114 15.56 -10.51 -3.10
N GLN A 115 16.39 -10.01 -2.17
CA GLN A 115 17.56 -10.71 -1.65
C GLN A 115 17.28 -11.44 -0.34
N ILE A 116 16.06 -11.35 0.20
CA ILE A 116 15.71 -11.93 1.49
C ILE A 116 15.03 -13.27 1.29
N PRO A 117 15.65 -14.38 1.76
CA PRO A 117 15.19 -15.71 1.42
C PRO A 117 14.06 -16.26 2.30
N PHE A 118 13.74 -15.62 3.43
CA PHE A 118 12.88 -16.25 4.43
C PHE A 118 11.39 -15.95 4.28
N ARG A 119 11.01 -14.87 3.60
CA ARG A 119 9.62 -14.54 3.35
C ARG A 119 9.47 -13.95 1.96
N LYS A 120 8.52 -14.51 1.19
CA LYS A 120 8.26 -14.02 -0.16
C LYS A 120 7.22 -12.93 -0.14
N VAL A 121 7.68 -11.71 -0.28
CA VAL A 121 6.86 -10.58 -0.66
C VAL A 121 7.42 -10.07 -1.98
N ASP A 122 6.64 -10.15 -3.04
CA ASP A 122 7.08 -9.67 -4.34
C ASP A 122 6.83 -8.17 -4.46
N ILE A 123 7.78 -7.49 -5.08
CA ILE A 123 7.67 -6.07 -5.40
C ILE A 123 7.12 -5.93 -6.81
N ILE A 124 6.07 -5.15 -6.98
CA ILE A 124 5.40 -4.99 -8.27
C ILE A 124 5.08 -3.51 -8.51
N THR A 125 5.17 -3.06 -9.76
CA THR A 125 4.75 -1.72 -10.14
C THR A 125 3.24 -1.64 -10.27
N LEU A 126 2.68 -0.43 -10.23
CA LEU A 126 1.25 -0.23 -10.49
C LEU A 126 0.83 -0.79 -11.83
N LYS A 127 1.64 -0.58 -12.86
CA LYS A 127 1.32 -1.08 -14.20
C LYS A 127 1.16 -2.60 -14.20
N LYS A 128 2.11 -3.31 -13.63
CA LYS A 128 2.06 -4.78 -13.58
C LYS A 128 0.93 -5.27 -12.68
N PHE A 129 0.69 -4.59 -11.57
CA PHE A 129 -0.41 -4.94 -10.70
C PHE A 129 -1.75 -4.79 -11.40
N LEU A 130 -1.93 -3.70 -12.15
CA LEU A 130 -3.13 -3.47 -12.95
C LEU A 130 -3.35 -4.60 -13.96
N GLU A 131 -2.29 -5.09 -14.58
CA GLU A 131 -2.35 -6.21 -15.53
C GLU A 131 -2.82 -7.51 -14.88
N GLU A 132 -2.59 -7.68 -13.58
CA GLU A 132 -3.02 -8.86 -12.83
C GLU A 132 -4.45 -8.77 -12.32
N LEU A 133 -5.03 -7.61 -12.35
CA LEU A 133 -6.42 -7.41 -11.97
C LEU A 133 -7.34 -7.67 -13.17
#